data_65bb43641e68b165a70c21313a622e34
#
_entry.id   65bb43641e68b165a70c21313a622e34
#
_cell.length_a   1.000
_cell.length_b   1.000
_cell.length_c   1.000
_cell.angle_alpha   90.00
_cell.angle_beta   90.00
_cell.angle_gamma   90.00
#
_symmetry.space_group_name_H-M   'P 1'
#
loop_
_entity.id
_entity.type
_entity.pdbx_description
1 polymer ?
#
loop_
_entity_poly.entity_id
_entity_poly.type
_entity_poly.pdbx_seq_one_letter_code
_entity_poly.pdbx_strand_id
1 'polypeptide(L)'
;MSTFSSLPRNVPAAYGGVIKRIEEGKNKTTAFKILSWILLARRVLTMRELQEALSVEDGMKDLIPVDDLIHPRYVVECCQSLVTHDEETQSVRLTHYTLNDFLSKECGSVLLTSVDLARTCITYLGFNEFDVPCRAYKLLAARLEKYRFADYAAQFWGVHTQGDAERHEDIQFAFLRTFAAGSKPRLVLEIQYRLPRFHHYRDRWWSNDQSETMLHTASRHGLSTICGRLLDNR
;
A
#
# COMPACT_ATOMS: atom_id res chain seq x y z
N MET A 1 -17.90 -28.24 3.42
CA MET A 1 -19.21 -27.66 3.04
C MET A 1 -19.38 -26.38 3.81
N SER A 2 -19.01 -25.25 3.21
CA SER A 2 -19.13 -23.93 3.81
C SER A 2 -20.51 -23.37 3.45
N THR A 3 -21.38 -23.29 4.43
CA THR A 3 -22.67 -22.60 4.35
C THR A 3 -22.39 -21.10 4.23
N PHE A 4 -22.39 -20.60 3.02
CA PHE A 4 -22.50 -19.15 2.79
C PHE A 4 -23.90 -18.71 3.26
N SER A 5 -23.95 -18.15 4.46
CA SER A 5 -25.10 -17.44 4.98
C SER A 5 -25.44 -16.31 3.99
N SER A 6 -26.54 -16.45 3.26
CA SER A 6 -27.04 -15.40 2.36
C SER A 6 -27.33 -14.14 3.17
N LEU A 7 -26.73 -13.03 2.77
CA LEU A 7 -27.06 -11.70 3.29
C LEU A 7 -28.58 -11.50 3.38
N PRO A 8 -29.10 -10.93 4.47
CA PRO A 8 -30.50 -10.55 4.53
C PRO A 8 -30.85 -9.71 3.29
N ARG A 9 -31.97 -10.00 2.64
CA ARG A 9 -32.39 -9.40 1.34
C ARG A 9 -32.40 -7.87 1.31
N ASN A 10 -32.45 -7.21 2.46
CA ASN A 10 -32.47 -5.75 2.59
C ASN A 10 -31.08 -5.08 2.69
N VAL A 11 -30.02 -5.84 2.98
CA VAL A 11 -28.67 -5.29 3.20
C VAL A 11 -28.00 -4.82 1.89
N PRO A 12 -28.03 -5.60 0.79
CA PRO A 12 -27.50 -5.15 -0.49
C PRO A 12 -28.18 -3.89 -1.03
N ALA A 13 -29.53 -3.78 -0.84
CA ALA A 13 -30.28 -2.61 -1.27
C ALA A 13 -29.89 -1.35 -0.46
N ALA A 14 -29.64 -1.49 0.84
CA ALA A 14 -29.16 -0.40 1.68
C ALA A 14 -27.78 0.09 1.23
N TYR A 15 -26.82 -0.84 0.96
CA TYR A 15 -25.51 -0.48 0.45
C TYR A 15 -25.58 0.17 -0.94
N GLY A 16 -26.41 -0.34 -1.84
CA GLY A 16 -26.64 0.25 -3.16
C GLY A 16 -27.10 1.70 -3.10
N GLY A 17 -27.98 2.01 -2.16
CA GLY A 17 -28.44 3.40 -1.92
C GLY A 17 -27.31 4.31 -1.41
N VAL A 18 -26.41 3.80 -0.57
CA VAL A 18 -25.23 4.57 -0.10
C VAL A 18 -24.23 4.78 -1.23
N ILE A 19 -23.89 3.71 -1.96
CA ILE A 19 -22.95 3.79 -3.10
C ILE A 19 -23.45 4.76 -4.16
N LYS A 20 -24.75 4.74 -4.50
CA LYS A 20 -25.33 5.70 -5.45
C LYS A 20 -25.11 7.14 -4.99
N ARG A 21 -25.34 7.45 -3.71
CA ARG A 21 -25.06 8.80 -3.17
C ARG A 21 -23.60 9.19 -3.25
N ILE A 22 -22.68 8.23 -3.04
CA ILE A 22 -21.23 8.45 -3.23
C ILE A 22 -20.93 8.74 -4.69
N GLU A 23 -21.50 7.99 -5.62
CA GLU A 23 -21.32 8.15 -7.08
C GLU A 23 -21.82 9.51 -7.60
N GLU A 24 -22.91 10.01 -7.04
CA GLU A 24 -23.50 11.31 -7.37
C GLU A 24 -22.80 12.47 -6.64
N GLY A 25 -21.98 12.15 -5.63
CA GLY A 25 -21.31 13.12 -4.78
C GLY A 25 -20.03 13.71 -5.40
N LYS A 26 -19.66 14.92 -4.95
CA LYS A 26 -18.41 15.61 -5.38
C LYS A 26 -17.13 14.84 -5.00
N ASN A 27 -17.21 14.00 -3.98
CA ASN A 27 -16.09 13.28 -3.40
C ASN A 27 -15.97 11.84 -3.91
N LYS A 28 -16.67 11.49 -4.99
CA LYS A 28 -16.73 10.16 -5.58
C LYS A 28 -15.35 9.50 -5.69
N THR A 29 -14.43 10.16 -6.36
CA THR A 29 -13.08 9.60 -6.62
C THR A 29 -12.33 9.30 -5.33
N THR A 30 -12.35 10.21 -4.36
CA THR A 30 -11.69 10.02 -3.07
C THR A 30 -12.34 8.89 -2.26
N ALA A 31 -13.67 8.85 -2.22
CA ALA A 31 -14.39 7.79 -1.52
C ALA A 31 -14.06 6.39 -2.09
N PHE A 32 -14.07 6.24 -3.42
CA PHE A 32 -13.73 4.95 -4.03
C PHE A 32 -12.25 4.59 -3.85
N LYS A 33 -11.33 5.54 -3.85
CA LYS A 33 -9.92 5.28 -3.49
C LYS A 33 -9.81 4.76 -2.05
N ILE A 34 -10.49 5.38 -1.10
CA ILE A 34 -10.49 4.96 0.32
C ILE A 34 -11.05 3.54 0.45
N LEU A 35 -12.25 3.28 -0.12
CA LEU A 35 -12.89 1.97 -0.10
C LEU A 35 -12.01 0.89 -0.72
N SER A 36 -11.33 1.21 -1.83
CA SER A 36 -10.40 0.30 -2.50
C SER A 36 -9.20 -0.05 -1.62
N TRP A 37 -8.58 0.94 -0.99
CA TRP A 37 -7.47 0.70 -0.07
C TRP A 37 -7.85 -0.20 1.09
N ILE A 38 -9.00 0.06 1.72
CA ILE A 38 -9.46 -0.75 2.86
C ILE A 38 -9.81 -2.18 2.41
N LEU A 39 -10.38 -2.33 1.21
CA LEU A 39 -10.77 -3.64 0.66
C LEU A 39 -9.59 -4.49 0.24
N LEU A 40 -8.60 -3.88 -0.45
CA LEU A 40 -7.51 -4.59 -1.12
C LEU A 40 -6.22 -4.67 -0.28
N ALA A 41 -6.14 -3.91 0.80
CA ALA A 41 -4.97 -3.93 1.68
C ALA A 41 -4.75 -5.32 2.29
N ARG A 42 -3.49 -5.72 2.42
CA ARG A 42 -3.09 -7.03 2.94
C ARG A 42 -3.12 -7.11 4.47
N ARG A 43 -3.28 -5.99 5.14
CA ARG A 43 -3.61 -5.85 6.55
C ARG A 43 -4.42 -4.59 6.78
N VAL A 44 -5.02 -4.49 7.94
CA VAL A 44 -5.69 -3.26 8.34
C VAL A 44 -4.69 -2.11 8.34
N LEU A 45 -5.07 -0.99 7.73
CA LEU A 45 -4.29 0.23 7.69
C LEU A 45 -4.63 1.11 8.90
N THR A 46 -3.64 1.84 9.38
CA THR A 46 -3.91 2.98 10.25
C THR A 46 -4.40 4.17 9.43
N MET A 47 -5.06 5.11 10.08
CA MET A 47 -5.53 6.34 9.43
C MET A 47 -4.38 7.06 8.74
N ARG A 48 -3.22 7.15 9.39
CA ARG A 48 -2.07 7.82 8.83
C ARG A 48 -1.48 7.12 7.62
N GLU A 49 -1.39 5.79 7.63
CA GLU A 49 -0.97 5.02 6.45
C GLU A 49 -1.92 5.24 5.27
N LEU A 50 -3.21 5.24 5.52
CA LEU A 50 -4.21 5.50 4.47
C LEU A 50 -4.10 6.92 3.91
N GLN A 51 -3.96 7.94 4.77
CA GLN A 51 -3.78 9.33 4.35
C GLN A 51 -2.56 9.50 3.45
N GLU A 52 -1.42 8.91 3.82
CA GLU A 52 -0.20 8.96 3.01
C GLU A 52 -0.36 8.19 1.69
N ALA A 53 -0.98 7.01 1.70
CA ALA A 53 -1.27 6.26 0.47
C ALA A 53 -2.16 7.04 -0.50
N LEU A 54 -3.17 7.75 0.02
CA LEU A 54 -4.08 8.56 -0.78
C LEU A 54 -3.42 9.81 -1.38
N SER A 55 -2.34 10.31 -0.77
CA SER A 55 -1.62 11.49 -1.23
C SER A 55 -0.59 11.21 -2.32
N VAL A 56 -0.28 9.93 -2.57
CA VAL A 56 0.72 9.58 -3.59
C VAL A 56 0.19 9.80 -4.99
N GLU A 57 0.93 10.58 -5.76
CA GLU A 57 0.68 10.83 -7.18
C GLU A 57 1.89 10.39 -8.02
N ASP A 58 1.65 10.09 -9.30
CA ASP A 58 2.71 9.68 -10.22
C ASP A 58 3.79 10.76 -10.34
N GLY A 59 5.04 10.33 -10.22
CA GLY A 59 6.20 11.23 -10.33
C GLY A 59 6.56 12.00 -9.07
N MET A 60 5.80 11.87 -7.98
CA MET A 60 6.19 12.44 -6.69
C MET A 60 7.55 11.91 -6.24
N LYS A 61 8.33 12.78 -5.60
CA LYS A 61 9.66 12.46 -5.06
C LYS A 61 9.74 12.56 -3.55
N ASP A 62 8.76 13.17 -2.93
CA ASP A 62 8.69 13.40 -1.49
C ASP A 62 7.23 13.40 -1.03
N LEU A 63 7.00 13.09 0.24
CA LEU A 63 5.69 13.16 0.86
C LEU A 63 5.27 14.63 1.02
N ILE A 64 4.01 14.92 0.77
CA ILE A 64 3.43 16.24 1.09
C ILE A 64 3.48 16.50 2.60
N PRO A 65 3.49 17.78 3.03
CA PRO A 65 3.44 18.12 4.44
C PRO A 65 2.26 17.44 5.15
N VAL A 66 2.47 17.13 6.43
CA VAL A 66 1.46 16.44 7.26
C VAL A 66 0.14 17.20 7.30
N ASP A 67 0.22 18.53 7.34
CA ASP A 67 -0.94 19.41 7.44
C ASP A 67 -1.75 19.49 6.13
N ASP A 68 -1.14 19.07 5.01
CA ASP A 68 -1.79 19.01 3.70
C ASP A 68 -2.45 17.65 3.42
N LEU A 69 -2.27 16.67 4.31
CA LEU A 69 -2.94 15.38 4.17
C LEU A 69 -4.44 15.50 4.43
N ILE A 70 -5.20 14.67 3.73
CA ILE A 70 -6.65 14.58 3.91
C ILE A 70 -7.02 14.38 5.38
N HIS A 71 -7.91 15.22 5.93
CA HIS A 71 -8.28 15.16 7.33
C HIS A 71 -9.01 13.84 7.67
N PRO A 72 -8.72 13.19 8.83
CA PRO A 72 -9.33 11.91 9.21
C PRO A 72 -10.86 11.91 9.17
N ARG A 73 -11.48 12.98 9.66
CA ARG A 73 -12.94 13.13 9.64
C ARG A 73 -13.49 13.11 8.22
N TYR A 74 -12.80 13.76 7.28
CA TYR A 74 -13.21 13.77 5.87
C TYR A 74 -13.11 12.39 5.22
N VAL A 75 -12.12 11.55 5.61
CA VAL A 75 -12.01 10.15 5.14
C VAL A 75 -13.29 9.36 5.48
N VAL A 76 -13.81 9.54 6.69
CA VAL A 76 -15.03 8.87 7.14
C VAL A 76 -16.26 9.45 6.47
N GLU A 77 -16.37 10.78 6.42
CA GLU A 77 -17.54 11.49 5.89
C GLU A 77 -17.77 11.24 4.40
N CYS A 78 -16.72 11.26 3.57
CA CYS A 78 -16.87 11.03 2.14
C CYS A 78 -17.32 9.61 1.80
N CYS A 79 -17.05 8.63 2.67
CA CYS A 79 -17.50 7.25 2.54
C CYS A 79 -18.92 7.02 3.13
N GLN A 80 -19.61 8.07 3.60
CA GLN A 80 -21.01 8.02 4.06
C GLN A 80 -21.31 6.86 5.02
N SER A 81 -20.51 6.73 6.07
CA SER A 81 -20.63 5.69 7.12
C SER A 81 -20.33 4.25 6.65
N LEU A 82 -19.78 4.03 5.46
CA LEU A 82 -19.27 2.70 5.07
C LEU A 82 -17.92 2.38 5.70
N VAL A 83 -17.25 3.40 6.27
CA VAL A 83 -15.92 3.30 6.89
C VAL A 83 -15.99 3.81 8.32
N THR A 84 -15.28 3.14 9.21
CA THR A 84 -15.07 3.54 10.60
C THR A 84 -13.59 3.77 10.88
N HIS A 85 -13.31 4.75 11.72
CA HIS A 85 -12.01 5.00 12.30
C HIS A 85 -12.05 4.73 13.81
N ASP A 86 -11.23 3.83 14.27
CA ASP A 86 -11.04 3.53 15.68
C ASP A 86 -9.91 4.44 16.20
N GLU A 87 -10.26 5.40 17.05
CA GLU A 87 -9.32 6.38 17.59
C GLU A 87 -8.30 5.77 18.57
N GLU A 88 -8.61 4.66 19.24
CA GLU A 88 -7.69 4.00 20.14
C GLU A 88 -6.59 3.25 19.39
N THR A 89 -6.97 2.46 18.40
CA THR A 89 -6.02 1.69 17.58
C THR A 89 -5.54 2.44 16.36
N GLN A 90 -6.11 3.60 16.06
CA GLN A 90 -5.92 4.37 14.83
C GLN A 90 -6.25 3.59 13.55
N SER A 91 -6.97 2.49 13.66
CA SER A 91 -7.28 1.63 12.53
C SER A 91 -8.49 2.11 11.73
N VAL A 92 -8.44 1.90 10.41
CA VAL A 92 -9.53 2.22 9.49
C VAL A 92 -10.08 0.93 8.90
N ARG A 93 -11.41 0.76 8.96
CA ARG A 93 -12.06 -0.48 8.53
C ARG A 93 -13.41 -0.19 7.86
N LEU A 94 -13.90 -1.14 7.06
CA LEU A 94 -15.29 -1.14 6.66
C LEU A 94 -16.19 -1.35 7.89
N THR A 95 -17.33 -0.68 7.93
CA THR A 95 -18.29 -0.75 9.04
C THR A 95 -18.81 -2.17 9.26
N HIS A 96 -18.91 -2.96 8.18
CA HIS A 96 -19.41 -4.32 8.27
C HIS A 96 -18.68 -5.24 7.27
N TYR A 97 -18.38 -6.47 7.67
CA TYR A 97 -17.66 -7.45 6.81
C TYR A 97 -18.38 -7.77 5.50
N THR A 98 -19.72 -7.71 5.48
CA THR A 98 -20.50 -7.98 4.26
C THR A 98 -20.32 -6.93 3.17
N LEU A 99 -19.78 -5.76 3.52
CA LEU A 99 -19.37 -4.74 2.54
C LEU A 99 -18.26 -5.21 1.61
N ASN A 100 -17.35 -6.10 2.09
CA ASN A 100 -16.31 -6.65 1.25
C ASN A 100 -16.89 -7.38 0.04
N ASP A 101 -17.85 -8.27 0.29
CA ASP A 101 -18.51 -9.06 -0.77
C ASP A 101 -19.32 -8.16 -1.70
N PHE A 102 -20.04 -7.17 -1.14
CA PHE A 102 -20.82 -6.24 -1.91
C PHE A 102 -19.94 -5.38 -2.82
N LEU A 103 -18.92 -4.71 -2.28
CA LEU A 103 -18.01 -3.86 -3.04
C LEU A 103 -17.28 -4.63 -4.14
N SER A 104 -16.82 -5.85 -3.85
CA SER A 104 -16.13 -6.68 -4.84
C SER A 104 -17.03 -7.10 -6.00
N LYS A 105 -18.31 -7.34 -5.75
CA LYS A 105 -19.26 -7.81 -6.78
C LYS A 105 -19.88 -6.67 -7.59
N GLU A 106 -20.27 -5.60 -6.89
CA GLU A 106 -21.10 -4.55 -7.49
C GLU A 106 -20.30 -3.30 -7.92
N CYS A 107 -19.11 -3.08 -7.29
CA CYS A 107 -18.35 -1.86 -7.50
C CYS A 107 -16.98 -2.11 -8.19
N GLY A 108 -16.66 -3.33 -8.61
CA GLY A 108 -15.34 -3.70 -9.11
C GLY A 108 -14.80 -2.81 -10.25
N SER A 109 -15.68 -2.25 -11.09
CA SER A 109 -15.30 -1.39 -12.21
C SER A 109 -14.86 0.04 -11.80
N VAL A 110 -15.20 0.47 -10.59
CA VAL A 110 -14.89 1.83 -10.09
C VAL A 110 -13.85 1.82 -8.96
N LEU A 111 -13.53 0.65 -8.45
CA LEU A 111 -12.49 0.46 -7.45
C LEU A 111 -11.10 0.44 -8.09
N LEU A 112 -10.09 0.82 -7.31
CA LEU A 112 -8.70 0.59 -7.68
C LEU A 112 -8.42 -0.90 -7.79
N THR A 113 -7.36 -1.23 -8.52
CA THR A 113 -6.88 -2.60 -8.71
C THR A 113 -5.58 -2.85 -7.95
N SER A 114 -5.10 -4.09 -7.94
CA SER A 114 -3.76 -4.41 -7.40
C SER A 114 -2.66 -3.64 -8.13
N VAL A 115 -2.84 -3.32 -9.41
CA VAL A 115 -1.91 -2.50 -10.20
C VAL A 115 -1.77 -1.10 -9.60
N ASP A 116 -2.89 -0.48 -9.22
CA ASP A 116 -2.89 0.87 -8.64
C ASP A 116 -2.22 0.88 -7.27
N LEU A 117 -2.50 -0.14 -6.44
CA LEU A 117 -1.86 -0.29 -5.14
C LEU A 117 -0.36 -0.56 -5.27
N ALA A 118 0.05 -1.41 -6.22
CA ALA A 118 1.46 -1.67 -6.53
C ALA A 118 2.17 -0.37 -6.93
N ARG A 119 1.56 0.39 -7.86
CA ARG A 119 2.09 1.69 -8.32
C ARG A 119 2.29 2.65 -7.15
N THR A 120 1.28 2.80 -6.30
CA THR A 120 1.35 3.66 -5.11
C THR A 120 2.49 3.23 -4.18
N CYS A 121 2.58 1.95 -3.84
CA CYS A 121 3.64 1.42 -2.98
C CYS A 121 5.03 1.67 -3.57
N ILE A 122 5.24 1.36 -4.85
CA ILE A 122 6.54 1.51 -5.52
C ILE A 122 6.91 2.99 -5.63
N THR A 123 5.96 3.86 -5.98
CA THR A 123 6.18 5.32 -6.05
C THR A 123 6.59 5.88 -4.69
N TYR A 124 5.89 5.49 -3.62
CA TYR A 124 6.21 5.91 -2.26
C TYR A 124 7.61 5.47 -1.83
N LEU A 125 7.99 4.20 -2.09
CA LEU A 125 9.35 3.70 -1.84
C LEU A 125 10.39 4.39 -2.72
N GLY A 126 9.96 5.04 -3.80
CA GLY A 126 10.79 5.85 -4.70
C GLY A 126 11.14 7.23 -4.17
N PHE A 127 10.61 7.70 -3.05
CA PHE A 127 10.89 9.03 -2.50
C PHE A 127 12.37 9.24 -2.20
N ASN A 128 12.84 10.48 -2.36
CA ASN A 128 14.25 10.87 -2.15
C ASN A 128 14.76 10.56 -0.74
N GLU A 129 13.90 10.69 0.27
CA GLU A 129 14.23 10.35 1.65
C GLU A 129 14.75 8.92 1.81
N PHE A 130 14.33 8.03 0.91
CA PHE A 130 14.72 6.61 0.93
C PHE A 130 15.99 6.30 0.14
N ASP A 131 16.64 7.31 -0.45
CA ASP A 131 17.92 7.14 -1.13
C ASP A 131 19.08 6.89 -0.16
N VAL A 132 18.94 7.26 1.10
CA VAL A 132 19.94 7.06 2.12
C VAL A 132 19.55 5.93 3.07
N PRO A 133 20.31 4.83 3.17
CA PRO A 133 20.00 3.74 4.08
C PRO A 133 20.13 4.18 5.53
N CYS A 134 19.29 3.59 6.39
CA CYS A 134 19.35 3.80 7.83
C CYS A 134 20.44 2.88 8.41
N ARG A 135 21.58 3.42 8.79
CA ARG A 135 22.69 2.64 9.38
C ARG A 135 22.50 2.31 10.86
N ALA A 136 21.34 2.64 11.44
CA ALA A 136 21.00 2.36 12.83
C ALA A 136 19.51 2.21 13.02
N TYR A 137 19.10 1.34 13.94
CA TYR A 137 17.70 1.11 14.26
C TYR A 137 16.94 2.39 14.67
N LYS A 138 17.57 3.26 15.45
CA LYS A 138 16.95 4.54 15.86
C LYS A 138 16.62 5.43 14.66
N LEU A 139 17.48 5.46 13.65
CA LEU A 139 17.25 6.23 12.42
C LEU A 139 16.12 5.62 11.59
N LEU A 140 16.07 4.30 11.50
CA LEU A 140 14.96 3.61 10.84
C LEU A 140 13.64 3.85 11.58
N ALA A 141 13.62 3.75 12.90
CA ALA A 141 12.42 4.01 13.69
C ALA A 141 11.91 5.45 13.51
N ALA A 142 12.80 6.45 13.57
CA ALA A 142 12.45 7.84 13.34
C ALA A 142 11.92 8.08 11.92
N ARG A 143 12.50 7.41 10.91
CA ARG A 143 12.01 7.48 9.53
C ARG A 143 10.63 6.90 9.38
N LEU A 144 10.36 5.72 9.97
CA LEU A 144 9.04 5.08 9.95
C LEU A 144 8.00 5.84 10.77
N GLU A 145 8.43 6.63 11.74
CA GLU A 145 7.55 7.54 12.47
C GLU A 145 7.09 8.71 11.59
N LYS A 146 7.98 9.22 10.75
CA LYS A 146 7.70 10.31 9.81
C LYS A 146 6.93 9.83 8.57
N TYR A 147 7.31 8.67 8.02
CA TYR A 147 6.77 8.06 6.80
C TYR A 147 6.02 6.78 7.17
N ARG A 148 4.79 6.93 7.66
CA ARG A 148 4.02 5.82 8.24
C ARG A 148 3.67 4.73 7.23
N PHE A 149 3.35 5.13 6.00
CA PHE A 149 3.03 4.17 4.95
C PHE A 149 4.24 3.35 4.46
N ALA A 150 5.48 3.77 4.76
CA ALA A 150 6.69 3.07 4.34
C ALA A 150 6.73 1.61 4.81
N ASP A 151 6.22 1.34 6.01
CA ASP A 151 6.15 -0.03 6.55
C ASP A 151 5.23 -0.93 5.71
N TYR A 152 4.03 -0.44 5.42
CA TYR A 152 3.10 -1.16 4.56
C TYR A 152 3.66 -1.34 3.16
N ALA A 153 4.14 -0.26 2.54
CA ALA A 153 4.67 -0.27 1.20
C ALA A 153 5.82 -1.27 1.05
N ALA A 154 6.80 -1.24 1.97
CA ALA A 154 7.93 -2.16 1.92
C ALA A 154 7.53 -3.64 2.08
N GLN A 155 6.52 -3.94 2.90
CA GLN A 155 6.08 -5.31 3.12
C GLN A 155 5.23 -5.87 1.97
N PHE A 156 4.41 -5.04 1.32
CA PHE A 156 3.35 -5.52 0.46
C PHE A 156 3.43 -5.09 -1.01
N TRP A 157 4.37 -4.17 -1.40
CA TRP A 157 4.51 -3.77 -2.80
C TRP A 157 4.66 -4.97 -3.73
N GLY A 158 5.50 -5.95 -3.39
CA GLY A 158 5.73 -7.14 -4.20
C GLY A 158 4.49 -8.02 -4.32
N VAL A 159 3.71 -8.15 -3.24
CA VAL A 159 2.45 -8.92 -3.26
C VAL A 159 1.40 -8.26 -4.15
N HIS A 160 1.33 -6.93 -4.17
CA HIS A 160 0.45 -6.21 -5.08
C HIS A 160 0.94 -6.24 -6.54
N THR A 161 2.24 -6.41 -6.74
CA THR A 161 2.86 -6.47 -8.07
C THR A 161 2.72 -7.86 -8.72
N GLN A 162 2.53 -8.93 -7.94
CA GLN A 162 2.42 -10.29 -8.47
C GLN A 162 1.26 -10.48 -9.46
N GLY A 163 1.42 -11.43 -10.37
CA GLY A 163 0.39 -11.83 -11.34
C GLY A 163 0.26 -10.84 -12.49
N ASP A 164 -0.96 -10.36 -12.76
CA ASP A 164 -1.19 -9.48 -13.90
C ASP A 164 -0.51 -8.11 -13.73
N ALA A 165 -0.37 -7.62 -12.51
CA ALA A 165 0.22 -6.31 -12.26
C ALA A 165 1.68 -6.21 -12.74
N GLU A 166 2.49 -7.26 -12.62
CA GLU A 166 3.89 -7.26 -13.08
C GLU A 166 4.04 -7.18 -14.62
N ARG A 167 2.96 -7.45 -15.37
CA ARG A 167 2.94 -7.38 -16.83
C ARG A 167 2.70 -5.97 -17.37
N HIS A 168 2.19 -5.08 -16.52
CA HIS A 168 1.96 -3.69 -16.89
C HIS A 168 3.29 -2.94 -17.03
N GLU A 169 3.49 -2.30 -18.18
CA GLU A 169 4.73 -1.59 -18.49
C GLU A 169 5.04 -0.48 -17.50
N ASP A 170 4.02 0.26 -17.06
CA ASP A 170 4.17 1.33 -16.08
C ASP A 170 4.64 0.82 -14.71
N ILE A 171 4.19 -0.37 -14.28
CA ILE A 171 4.70 -1.03 -13.07
C ILE A 171 6.15 -1.45 -13.24
N GLN A 172 6.51 -2.02 -14.40
CA GLN A 172 7.89 -2.38 -14.69
C GLN A 172 8.80 -1.15 -14.73
N PHE A 173 8.35 -0.05 -15.36
CA PHE A 173 9.07 1.23 -15.33
C PHE A 173 9.21 1.80 -13.92
N ALA A 174 8.15 1.80 -13.14
CA ALA A 174 8.19 2.24 -11.75
C ALA A 174 9.18 1.42 -10.92
N PHE A 175 9.16 0.09 -11.08
CA PHE A 175 10.11 -0.82 -10.44
C PHE A 175 11.57 -0.49 -10.83
N LEU A 176 11.85 -0.42 -12.14
CA LEU A 176 13.19 -0.13 -12.64
C LEU A 176 13.68 1.20 -12.11
N ARG A 177 12.88 2.25 -12.19
CA ARG A 177 13.24 3.59 -11.71
C ARG A 177 13.53 3.60 -10.21
N THR A 178 12.72 2.90 -9.41
CA THR A 178 12.83 2.91 -7.96
C THR A 178 14.00 2.06 -7.46
N PHE A 179 14.23 0.90 -8.07
CA PHE A 179 15.21 -0.07 -7.58
C PHE A 179 16.50 -0.15 -8.43
N ALA A 180 16.63 0.67 -9.49
CA ALA A 180 17.80 0.64 -10.41
C ALA A 180 19.10 1.05 -9.76
N ALA A 181 19.08 1.98 -8.85
CA ALA A 181 20.28 2.55 -8.26
C ALA A 181 20.09 2.84 -6.77
N GLY A 182 21.20 2.77 -6.05
CA GLY A 182 21.28 3.25 -4.68
C GLY A 182 20.84 2.27 -3.62
N SER A 183 20.36 2.81 -2.54
CA SER A 183 20.11 2.12 -1.27
C SER A 183 18.66 1.69 -1.07
N LYS A 184 17.74 1.99 -2.01
CA LYS A 184 16.30 1.68 -1.87
C LYS A 184 16.02 0.19 -1.70
N PRO A 185 16.62 -0.74 -2.49
CA PRO A 185 16.43 -2.17 -2.24
C PRO A 185 16.87 -2.55 -0.82
N ARG A 186 17.98 -2.00 -0.35
CA ARG A 186 18.48 -2.23 1.01
C ARG A 186 17.55 -1.69 2.07
N LEU A 187 17.03 -0.47 1.90
CA LEU A 187 16.06 0.12 2.83
C LEU A 187 14.79 -0.72 2.93
N VAL A 188 14.27 -1.20 1.81
CA VAL A 188 13.09 -2.09 1.81
C VAL A 188 13.37 -3.33 2.66
N LEU A 189 14.56 -3.94 2.54
CA LEU A 189 14.96 -5.04 3.39
C LEU A 189 15.10 -4.64 4.86
N GLU A 190 15.71 -3.48 5.14
CA GLU A 190 15.83 -2.95 6.50
C GLU A 190 14.48 -2.83 7.18
N ILE A 191 13.44 -2.40 6.44
CA ILE A 191 12.07 -2.32 6.93
C ILE A 191 11.48 -3.73 7.11
N GLN A 192 11.59 -4.61 6.11
CA GLN A 192 11.03 -5.96 6.15
C GLN A 192 11.61 -6.82 7.27
N TYR A 193 12.91 -6.69 7.53
CA TYR A 193 13.64 -7.51 8.50
C TYR A 193 13.88 -6.84 9.86
N ARG A 194 13.25 -5.69 10.15
CA ARG A 194 13.36 -4.98 11.42
C ARG A 194 12.82 -5.76 12.64
N LEU A 195 12.78 -7.07 12.60
CA LEU A 195 12.18 -7.91 13.61
C LEU A 195 12.76 -7.69 15.01
N PRO A 196 11.92 -7.52 16.05
CA PRO A 196 12.34 -7.39 17.44
C PRO A 196 13.03 -8.63 17.99
N ARG A 197 12.98 -9.77 17.26
CA ARG A 197 13.32 -11.09 17.78
C ARG A 197 14.82 -11.43 17.83
N PHE A 198 15.71 -10.63 17.21
CA PHE A 198 17.13 -10.97 17.14
C PHE A 198 18.04 -9.80 17.49
N HIS A 199 18.02 -9.36 18.77
CA HIS A 199 18.91 -8.31 19.27
C HIS A 199 20.41 -8.58 19.01
N HIS A 200 20.84 -9.85 18.98
CA HIS A 200 22.25 -10.22 18.78
C HIS A 200 22.73 -10.23 17.32
N TYR A 201 21.82 -10.21 16.33
CA TYR A 201 22.18 -10.19 14.90
C TYR A 201 22.12 -8.78 14.28
N ARG A 202 21.60 -7.78 15.01
CA ARG A 202 21.35 -6.41 14.54
C ARG A 202 22.60 -5.71 14.00
N ASP A 203 23.71 -5.79 14.74
CA ASP A 203 24.93 -5.06 14.38
C ASP A 203 25.66 -5.70 13.19
N ARG A 204 25.51 -7.00 13.03
CA ARG A 204 26.10 -7.76 11.92
C ARG A 204 25.36 -7.54 10.59
N TRP A 205 24.05 -7.32 10.65
CA TRP A 205 23.22 -7.01 9.48
C TRP A 205 23.57 -5.64 8.88
N TRP A 206 23.77 -4.64 9.74
CA TRP A 206 24.14 -3.28 9.33
C TRP A 206 25.55 -3.18 8.73
N SER A 207 26.43 -4.12 9.04
CA SER A 207 27.80 -4.17 8.56
C SER A 207 27.98 -4.98 7.27
N ASN A 208 26.98 -5.76 6.86
CA ASN A 208 27.11 -6.63 5.68
C ASN A 208 26.78 -5.85 4.41
N ASP A 209 27.82 -5.52 3.65
CA ASP A 209 27.78 -4.72 2.40
C ASP A 209 27.33 -5.56 1.19
N GLN A 210 26.37 -6.45 1.37
CA GLN A 210 25.77 -7.19 0.26
C GLN A 210 24.83 -6.26 -0.50
N SER A 211 25.26 -5.78 -1.65
CA SER A 211 24.46 -5.01 -2.58
C SER A 211 23.34 -5.88 -3.14
N GLU A 212 22.13 -5.69 -2.65
CA GLU A 212 20.97 -6.31 -3.29
C GLU A 212 20.73 -5.65 -4.64
N THR A 213 20.70 -6.47 -5.69
CA THR A 213 20.42 -6.00 -7.04
C THR A 213 18.90 -6.04 -7.31
N MET A 214 18.46 -5.34 -8.36
CA MET A 214 17.07 -5.41 -8.85
C MET A 214 16.60 -6.85 -9.08
N LEU A 215 17.50 -7.72 -9.61
CA LEU A 215 17.17 -9.11 -9.86
C LEU A 215 16.93 -9.89 -8.56
N HIS A 216 17.72 -9.64 -7.52
CA HIS A 216 17.49 -10.24 -6.21
C HIS A 216 16.15 -9.81 -5.63
N THR A 217 15.83 -8.52 -5.73
CA THR A 217 14.54 -7.97 -5.26
C THR A 217 13.36 -8.56 -6.04
N ALA A 218 13.43 -8.60 -7.37
CA ALA A 218 12.37 -9.18 -8.20
C ALA A 218 12.18 -10.68 -7.93
N SER A 219 13.28 -11.45 -7.85
CA SER A 219 13.25 -12.90 -7.59
C SER A 219 12.66 -13.23 -6.22
N ARG A 220 13.00 -12.46 -5.18
CA ARG A 220 12.47 -12.63 -3.83
C ARG A 220 10.94 -12.50 -3.78
N HIS A 221 10.39 -11.62 -4.60
CA HIS A 221 8.95 -11.41 -4.71
C HIS A 221 8.27 -12.27 -5.79
N GLY A 222 9.01 -13.17 -6.45
CA GLY A 222 8.47 -14.06 -7.47
C GLY A 222 7.97 -13.34 -8.74
N LEU A 223 8.57 -12.19 -9.08
CA LEU A 223 8.20 -11.36 -10.21
C LEU A 223 8.89 -11.87 -11.49
N SER A 224 8.35 -12.95 -12.06
CA SER A 224 8.96 -13.68 -13.17
C SER A 224 9.11 -12.86 -14.44
N THR A 225 8.12 -12.03 -14.77
CA THR A 225 8.14 -11.15 -15.95
C THR A 225 9.21 -10.08 -15.82
N ILE A 226 9.32 -9.46 -14.64
CA ILE A 226 10.37 -8.46 -14.37
C ILE A 226 11.75 -9.12 -14.36
N CYS A 227 11.90 -10.32 -13.77
CA CYS A 227 13.16 -11.07 -13.83
C CYS A 227 13.60 -11.35 -15.27
N GLY A 228 12.69 -11.84 -16.13
CA GLY A 228 12.97 -12.05 -17.55
C GLY A 228 13.48 -10.78 -18.22
N ARG A 229 12.76 -9.67 -18.07
CA ARG A 229 13.17 -8.38 -18.63
C ARG A 229 14.55 -7.90 -18.15
N LEU A 230 14.89 -8.14 -16.89
CA LEU A 230 16.20 -7.79 -16.33
C LEU A 230 17.32 -8.66 -16.90
N LEU A 231 17.05 -9.90 -17.28
CA LEU A 231 18.01 -10.82 -17.87
C LEU A 231 18.21 -10.55 -19.36
N ASP A 232 17.16 -10.18 -20.09
CA ASP A 232 17.20 -9.89 -21.52
C ASP A 232 17.90 -8.56 -21.85
N ASN A 233 17.97 -7.63 -20.91
CA ASN A 233 18.66 -6.34 -21.04
C ASN A 233 20.12 -6.35 -20.57
N ARG A 234 20.73 -7.53 -20.43
CA ARG A 234 22.18 -7.71 -20.20
C ARG A 234 22.89 -7.94 -21.53
#